data_85b8139fc8d635019a0fb13cc26bd3d2
#
_entry.id   85b8139fc8d635019a0fb13cc26bd3d2
#
_cell.length_a   1.000
_cell.length_b   1.000
_cell.length_c   1.000
_cell.angle_alpha   90.00
_cell.angle_beta   90.00
_cell.angle_gamma   90.00
#
_symmetry.space_group_name_H-M   'P 1'
#
loop_
_entity.id
_entity.type
_entity.pdbx_description
1 polymer ?
#
loop_
_entity_poly.entity_id
_entity_poly.type
_entity_poly.pdbx_seq_one_letter_code
_entity_poly.pdbx_strand_id
1 'polypeptide(L)'
;MNPQIKWLEDGQSRTARWRSEAAIAPHQNIQIADDRLSADTAFRLVSSGTALLWRGDWQNARNLLMTLSKRVDRQPRGGNQQKPATLAAAFEQHRQVQGRRAGLLGMLLVPLDAEYVIPLRRAQDVRQACLEAYGPVGEDSVVSLRELLAVISAHEWRKKGIPVPAVEGRIYPHYGVFSPVRGEYVDLVAKAPLPADCDLAFDIGTGSGILSFVLAKRGIKRVVATDQDQRALNCTTENAQKLGCTVAVDIIKADLFPAGRAPLVVCNPPWVPAQPSSPIEYAVYDPDSRMLRGFLSGLAAHLAPGGEAWLIMSDLAEHLGLRSRDELLGWIAAGGLQVLGRIDTRPKHPKANDRSDPLHTARAAEVTSLWRLGLVSG
;
A
#
# COMPACT_ATOMS: atom_id res chain seq x y z
N MET A 1 5.25 -24.25 4.88
CA MET A 1 5.69 -24.68 3.53
C MET A 1 5.33 -23.59 2.54
N ASN A 2 6.22 -23.24 1.61
CA ASN A 2 5.90 -22.30 0.55
C ASN A 2 4.84 -22.88 -0.39
N PRO A 3 3.86 -22.11 -0.85
CA PRO A 3 2.85 -22.60 -1.78
C PRO A 3 3.49 -23.05 -3.08
N GLN A 4 3.03 -24.17 -3.63
CA GLN A 4 3.53 -24.79 -4.85
C GLN A 4 2.48 -24.70 -5.95
N ILE A 5 2.93 -24.45 -7.18
CA ILE A 5 2.11 -24.48 -8.39
C ILE A 5 2.52 -25.69 -9.24
N LYS A 6 1.55 -26.39 -9.83
CA LYS A 6 1.78 -27.61 -10.62
C LYS A 6 1.13 -27.49 -11.98
N TRP A 7 1.82 -27.96 -13.04
CA TRP A 7 1.29 -27.98 -14.39
C TRP A 7 1.81 -29.20 -15.17
N LEU A 8 1.16 -29.47 -16.30
CA LEU A 8 1.59 -30.47 -17.25
C LEU A 8 2.32 -29.81 -18.43
N GLU A 9 3.53 -30.25 -18.74
CA GLU A 9 4.33 -29.75 -19.87
C GLU A 9 5.05 -30.92 -20.53
N ASP A 10 4.85 -31.10 -21.83
CA ASP A 10 5.40 -32.24 -22.63
C ASP A 10 5.10 -33.62 -22.02
N GLY A 11 3.88 -33.80 -21.49
CA GLY A 11 3.45 -35.03 -20.85
C GLY A 11 4.02 -35.28 -19.46
N GLN A 12 4.83 -34.36 -18.91
CA GLN A 12 5.44 -34.46 -17.58
C GLN A 12 4.79 -33.48 -16.60
N SER A 13 4.58 -33.96 -15.37
CA SER A 13 4.16 -33.08 -14.27
C SER A 13 5.35 -32.23 -13.80
N ARG A 14 5.19 -30.92 -13.84
CA ARG A 14 6.17 -29.95 -13.37
C ARG A 14 5.64 -29.25 -12.11
N THR A 15 6.55 -28.83 -11.26
CA THR A 15 6.24 -28.12 -10.00
C THR A 15 7.26 -27.02 -9.79
N ALA A 16 6.81 -25.86 -9.30
CA ALA A 16 7.67 -24.77 -8.86
C ALA A 16 7.02 -24.03 -7.68
N ARG A 17 7.78 -23.21 -7.00
CA ARG A 17 7.24 -22.31 -5.99
C ARG A 17 6.26 -21.32 -6.62
N TRP A 18 5.07 -21.19 -6.04
CA TRP A 18 4.15 -20.12 -6.39
C TRP A 18 4.50 -18.85 -5.62
N ARG A 19 4.69 -17.75 -6.34
CA ARG A 19 4.92 -16.43 -5.74
C ARG A 19 3.71 -15.54 -5.92
N SER A 20 3.16 -15.08 -4.81
CA SER A 20 2.10 -14.07 -4.77
C SER A 20 2.19 -13.29 -3.48
N GLU A 21 2.57 -12.03 -3.58
CA GLU A 21 2.64 -11.11 -2.45
C GLU A 21 1.24 -10.68 -1.96
N ALA A 22 0.24 -10.84 -2.82
CA ALA A 22 -1.18 -10.65 -2.47
C ALA A 22 -1.82 -11.91 -1.85
N ALA A 23 -1.02 -12.93 -1.52
CA ALA A 23 -1.47 -14.22 -0.97
C ALA A 23 -2.54 -14.91 -1.82
N ILE A 24 -2.53 -14.71 -3.15
CA ILE A 24 -3.43 -15.40 -4.08
C ILE A 24 -3.02 -16.88 -4.11
N ALA A 25 -4.00 -17.77 -4.01
CA ALA A 25 -3.77 -19.21 -4.08
C ALA A 25 -3.21 -19.62 -5.47
N PRO A 26 -2.38 -20.69 -5.55
CA PRO A 26 -1.88 -21.19 -6.82
C PRO A 26 -3.01 -21.59 -7.76
N HIS A 27 -2.88 -21.27 -9.04
CA HIS A 27 -3.83 -21.65 -10.06
C HIS A 27 -3.85 -23.17 -10.27
N GLN A 28 -5.04 -23.75 -10.42
CA GLN A 28 -5.22 -25.19 -10.61
C GLN A 28 -5.18 -25.58 -12.10
N ASN A 29 -5.75 -24.75 -12.97
CA ASN A 29 -5.79 -24.97 -14.41
C ASN A 29 -4.75 -24.10 -15.09
N ILE A 30 -3.72 -24.73 -15.66
CA ILE A 30 -2.60 -24.04 -16.29
C ILE A 30 -2.40 -24.60 -17.68
N GLN A 31 -2.31 -23.71 -18.66
CA GLN A 31 -1.96 -24.03 -20.03
C GLN A 31 -0.64 -23.34 -20.40
N ILE A 32 0.26 -24.08 -21.07
CA ILE A 32 1.45 -23.51 -21.69
C ILE A 32 1.03 -22.63 -22.86
N ALA A 33 1.62 -21.44 -22.94
CA ALA A 33 1.34 -20.44 -23.96
C ALA A 33 2.62 -19.85 -24.52
N ASP A 34 2.61 -19.52 -25.79
CA ASP A 34 3.75 -18.90 -26.48
C ASP A 34 3.29 -17.82 -27.48
N ASP A 35 4.22 -17.36 -28.32
CA ASP A 35 3.99 -16.28 -29.29
C ASP A 35 2.92 -16.58 -30.34
N ARG A 36 2.50 -17.84 -30.49
CA ARG A 36 1.41 -18.27 -31.41
C ARG A 36 0.03 -18.05 -30.85
N LEU A 37 -0.09 -17.81 -29.53
CA LEU A 37 -1.40 -17.64 -28.88
C LEU A 37 -2.00 -16.27 -29.25
N SER A 38 -3.18 -16.29 -29.88
CA SER A 38 -3.90 -15.06 -30.19
C SER A 38 -4.48 -14.42 -28.91
N ALA A 39 -4.57 -13.08 -28.89
CA ALA A 39 -5.15 -12.35 -27.78
C ALA A 39 -6.65 -12.71 -27.53
N ASP A 40 -7.38 -13.11 -28.56
CA ASP A 40 -8.79 -13.58 -28.43
C ASP A 40 -8.86 -14.90 -27.68
N THR A 41 -8.00 -15.85 -28.05
CA THR A 41 -7.92 -17.14 -27.37
C THR A 41 -7.42 -16.98 -25.94
N ALA A 42 -6.37 -16.18 -25.73
CA ALA A 42 -5.87 -15.87 -24.40
C ALA A 42 -6.97 -15.28 -23.49
N PHE A 43 -7.73 -14.31 -24.01
CA PHE A 43 -8.82 -13.68 -23.23
C PHE A 43 -9.93 -14.68 -22.88
N ARG A 44 -10.32 -15.57 -23.81
CA ARG A 44 -11.30 -16.63 -23.55
C ARG A 44 -10.80 -17.59 -22.46
N LEU A 45 -9.53 -18.03 -22.54
CA LEU A 45 -8.94 -18.96 -21.58
C LEU A 45 -8.88 -18.36 -20.16
N VAL A 46 -8.35 -17.14 -20.01
CA VAL A 46 -8.31 -16.50 -18.68
C VAL A 46 -9.70 -16.21 -18.13
N SER A 47 -10.66 -15.88 -19.02
CA SER A 47 -12.05 -15.65 -18.61
C SER A 47 -12.76 -16.93 -18.14
N SER A 48 -12.33 -18.12 -18.63
CA SER A 48 -12.81 -19.42 -18.17
C SER A 48 -12.03 -20.00 -16.98
N GLY A 49 -11.07 -19.24 -16.41
CA GLY A 49 -10.31 -19.66 -15.23
C GLY A 49 -9.04 -20.44 -15.54
N THR A 50 -8.53 -20.42 -16.78
CA THR A 50 -7.28 -21.08 -17.17
C THR A 50 -6.13 -20.07 -17.15
N ALA A 51 -5.14 -20.29 -16.29
CA ALA A 51 -3.92 -19.49 -16.26
C ALA A 51 -2.97 -19.90 -17.41
N LEU A 52 -2.24 -18.93 -17.92
CA LEU A 52 -1.35 -19.08 -19.07
C LEU A 52 0.10 -18.97 -18.62
N LEU A 53 0.83 -20.09 -18.58
CA LEU A 53 2.27 -20.09 -18.30
C LEU A 53 3.05 -19.83 -19.60
N TRP A 54 3.69 -18.67 -19.65
CA TRP A 54 4.33 -18.16 -20.86
C TRP A 54 5.69 -18.79 -21.12
N ARG A 55 5.94 -19.19 -22.38
CA ARG A 55 7.19 -19.76 -22.88
C ARG A 55 7.75 -19.01 -24.09
N GLY A 56 7.03 -18.03 -24.60
CA GLY A 56 7.42 -17.21 -25.74
C GLY A 56 8.36 -16.05 -25.39
N ASP A 57 8.33 -15.04 -26.20
CA ASP A 57 9.13 -13.84 -26.03
C ASP A 57 8.58 -12.93 -24.93
N TRP A 58 9.46 -12.38 -24.10
CA TRP A 58 9.11 -11.48 -22.98
C TRP A 58 8.31 -10.25 -23.42
N GLN A 59 8.72 -9.61 -24.53
CA GLN A 59 8.02 -8.41 -25.00
C GLN A 59 6.60 -8.76 -25.50
N ASN A 60 6.44 -9.95 -26.11
CA ASN A 60 5.12 -10.42 -26.53
C ASN A 60 4.22 -10.75 -25.33
N ALA A 61 4.76 -11.30 -24.23
CA ALA A 61 4.00 -11.47 -22.99
C ALA A 61 3.47 -10.11 -22.46
N ARG A 62 4.32 -9.08 -22.45
CA ARG A 62 3.91 -7.73 -22.03
C ARG A 62 2.84 -7.13 -22.94
N ASN A 63 2.99 -7.29 -24.26
CA ASN A 63 2.02 -6.83 -25.24
C ASN A 63 0.67 -7.55 -25.08
N LEU A 64 0.71 -8.86 -24.81
CA LEU A 64 -0.48 -9.65 -24.54
C LEU A 64 -1.19 -9.15 -23.26
N LEU A 65 -0.44 -8.91 -22.17
CA LEU A 65 -1.00 -8.38 -20.93
C LEU A 65 -1.69 -7.01 -21.15
N MET A 66 -1.06 -6.11 -21.92
CA MET A 66 -1.67 -4.82 -22.27
C MET A 66 -2.95 -4.99 -23.10
N THR A 67 -2.95 -5.96 -24.03
CA THR A 67 -4.13 -6.24 -24.86
C THR A 67 -5.27 -6.85 -24.03
N LEU A 68 -4.95 -7.78 -23.13
CA LEU A 68 -5.90 -8.33 -22.16
C LEU A 68 -6.50 -7.23 -21.28
N SER A 69 -5.67 -6.32 -20.77
CA SER A 69 -6.14 -5.17 -19.97
C SER A 69 -7.18 -4.34 -20.74
N LYS A 70 -6.86 -3.94 -21.98
CA LYS A 70 -7.79 -3.18 -22.82
C LYS A 70 -9.11 -3.93 -23.10
N ARG A 71 -9.08 -5.27 -23.21
CA ARG A 71 -10.27 -6.09 -23.44
C ARG A 71 -11.13 -6.20 -22.18
N VAL A 72 -10.50 -6.44 -21.02
CA VAL A 72 -11.20 -6.45 -19.72
C VAL A 72 -11.89 -5.10 -19.49
N ASP A 73 -11.22 -3.98 -19.80
CA ASP A 73 -11.76 -2.63 -19.62
C ASP A 73 -12.91 -2.29 -20.59
N ARG A 74 -12.96 -2.96 -21.77
CA ARG A 74 -14.04 -2.82 -22.79
C ARG A 74 -15.23 -3.73 -22.56
N GLN A 75 -15.11 -4.77 -21.72
CA GLN A 75 -16.27 -5.61 -21.45
C GLN A 75 -17.42 -4.75 -20.91
N PRO A 76 -18.66 -4.89 -21.47
CA PRO A 76 -19.82 -4.25 -20.88
C PRO A 76 -19.87 -4.67 -19.42
N ARG A 77 -19.92 -3.71 -18.52
CA ARG A 77 -20.22 -3.95 -17.11
C ARG A 77 -21.54 -4.73 -17.13
N GLY A 78 -21.45 -6.03 -16.88
CA GLY A 78 -22.48 -7.06 -17.17
C GLY A 78 -23.90 -6.58 -16.93
N GLY A 79 -24.81 -7.04 -17.79
CA GLY A 79 -26.15 -6.54 -18.04
C GLY A 79 -26.92 -6.02 -16.84
N ASN A 80 -27.69 -4.97 -17.05
CA ASN A 80 -28.67 -4.37 -16.13
C ASN A 80 -28.20 -4.14 -14.68
N GLN A 81 -26.93 -3.74 -14.49
CA GLN A 81 -26.48 -3.31 -13.16
C GLN A 81 -27.23 -2.02 -12.81
N GLN A 82 -28.18 -2.13 -11.91
CA GLN A 82 -28.83 -0.97 -11.32
C GLN A 82 -27.76 -0.02 -10.82
N LYS A 83 -27.91 1.29 -11.13
CA LYS A 83 -27.03 2.31 -10.60
C LYS A 83 -27.00 2.18 -9.06
N PRO A 84 -25.81 2.13 -8.43
CA PRO A 84 -25.72 1.97 -6.99
C PRO A 84 -26.55 3.06 -6.28
N ALA A 85 -27.36 2.63 -5.30
CA ALA A 85 -28.24 3.54 -4.57
C ALA A 85 -27.46 4.46 -3.61
N THR A 86 -26.27 4.05 -3.18
CA THR A 86 -25.43 4.79 -2.23
C THR A 86 -23.97 4.82 -2.71
N LEU A 87 -23.18 5.78 -2.18
CA LEU A 87 -21.74 5.83 -2.46
C LEU A 87 -20.99 4.62 -1.87
N ALA A 88 -21.44 4.06 -0.74
CA ALA A 88 -20.89 2.82 -0.18
C ALA A 88 -21.10 1.64 -1.14
N ALA A 89 -22.30 1.47 -1.71
CA ALA A 89 -22.56 0.46 -2.72
C ALA A 89 -21.75 0.68 -4.00
N ALA A 90 -21.57 1.93 -4.42
CA ALA A 90 -20.71 2.29 -5.56
C ALA A 90 -19.22 1.94 -5.30
N PHE A 91 -18.74 2.18 -4.09
CA PHE A 91 -17.39 1.81 -3.68
C PHE A 91 -17.20 0.29 -3.71
N GLU A 92 -18.12 -0.47 -3.11
CA GLU A 92 -18.06 -1.93 -3.09
C GLU A 92 -18.07 -2.51 -4.51
N GLN A 93 -18.98 -2.02 -5.37
CA GLN A 93 -19.03 -2.41 -6.78
C GLN A 93 -17.72 -2.09 -7.51
N HIS A 94 -17.15 -0.90 -7.26
CA HIS A 94 -15.86 -0.51 -7.82
C HIS A 94 -14.74 -1.48 -7.38
N ARG A 95 -14.72 -1.84 -6.09
CA ARG A 95 -13.76 -2.81 -5.54
C ARG A 95 -13.90 -4.18 -6.20
N GLN A 96 -15.11 -4.69 -6.37
CA GLN A 96 -15.37 -5.98 -7.03
C GLN A 96 -14.89 -5.96 -8.49
N VAL A 97 -15.17 -4.88 -9.24
CA VAL A 97 -14.68 -4.72 -10.62
C VAL A 97 -13.15 -4.71 -10.67
N GLN A 98 -12.49 -3.97 -9.78
CA GLN A 98 -11.03 -3.93 -9.71
C GLN A 98 -10.43 -5.29 -9.30
N GLY A 99 -11.04 -5.99 -8.35
CA GLY A 99 -10.63 -7.34 -7.93
C GLY A 99 -10.75 -8.35 -9.07
N ARG A 100 -11.89 -8.36 -9.80
CA ARG A 100 -12.08 -9.20 -10.99
C ARG A 100 -11.04 -8.90 -12.07
N ARG A 101 -10.81 -7.62 -12.36
CA ARG A 101 -9.78 -7.17 -13.31
C ARG A 101 -8.40 -7.67 -12.91
N ALA A 102 -8.03 -7.50 -11.64
CA ALA A 102 -6.76 -7.95 -11.10
C ALA A 102 -6.60 -9.48 -11.22
N GLY A 103 -7.65 -10.25 -10.91
CA GLY A 103 -7.68 -11.70 -11.05
C GLY A 103 -7.44 -12.17 -12.48
N LEU A 104 -8.17 -11.60 -13.46
CA LEU A 104 -8.00 -11.96 -14.88
C LEU A 104 -6.60 -11.64 -15.39
N LEU A 105 -6.08 -10.46 -15.08
CA LEU A 105 -4.72 -10.05 -15.49
C LEU A 105 -3.63 -10.80 -14.73
N GLY A 106 -3.94 -11.33 -13.54
CA GLY A 106 -3.06 -12.19 -12.76
C GLY A 106 -2.85 -13.57 -13.33
N MET A 107 -3.67 -14.02 -14.29
CA MET A 107 -3.60 -15.35 -14.89
C MET A 107 -2.53 -15.48 -16.00
N LEU A 108 -1.87 -14.42 -16.43
CA LEU A 108 -0.70 -14.52 -17.29
C LEU A 108 0.54 -14.68 -16.41
N LEU A 109 1.15 -15.86 -16.47
CA LEU A 109 2.22 -16.31 -15.59
C LEU A 109 3.56 -16.34 -16.32
N VAL A 110 4.63 -16.08 -15.59
CA VAL A 110 6.01 -16.18 -16.09
C VAL A 110 6.87 -16.99 -15.11
N PRO A 111 7.80 -17.81 -15.62
CA PRO A 111 8.75 -18.52 -14.79
C PRO A 111 9.91 -17.61 -14.37
N LEU A 112 10.47 -17.90 -13.21
CA LEU A 112 11.75 -17.40 -12.71
C LEU A 112 12.58 -18.60 -12.29
N ASP A 113 13.84 -18.65 -12.69
CA ASP A 113 14.75 -19.68 -12.18
C ASP A 113 15.17 -19.42 -10.71
N ALA A 114 15.99 -20.30 -10.18
CA ALA A 114 16.47 -20.21 -8.79
C ALA A 114 17.25 -18.92 -8.50
N GLU A 115 17.75 -18.21 -9.51
CA GLU A 115 18.50 -16.94 -9.40
C GLU A 115 17.68 -15.71 -9.82
N TYR A 116 16.37 -15.86 -9.99
CA TYR A 116 15.46 -14.83 -10.50
C TYR A 116 15.73 -14.39 -11.95
N VAL A 117 16.36 -15.24 -12.77
CA VAL A 117 16.42 -14.99 -14.18
C VAL A 117 15.10 -15.42 -14.84
N ILE A 118 14.59 -14.61 -15.75
CA ILE A 118 13.42 -14.96 -16.56
C ILE A 118 13.92 -15.78 -17.77
N PRO A 119 13.63 -17.08 -17.87
CA PRO A 119 14.13 -17.93 -18.98
C PRO A 119 13.30 -17.74 -20.27
N LEU A 120 13.11 -16.50 -20.67
CA LEU A 120 12.37 -16.12 -21.88
C LEU A 120 13.25 -15.26 -22.79
N ARG A 121 13.02 -15.33 -24.11
CA ARG A 121 13.75 -14.49 -25.06
C ARG A 121 13.52 -13.01 -24.77
N ARG A 122 14.56 -12.20 -24.92
CA ARG A 122 14.55 -10.74 -24.72
C ARG A 122 14.05 -10.30 -23.34
N ALA A 123 14.13 -11.18 -22.33
CA ALA A 123 13.79 -10.80 -20.96
C ALA A 123 14.81 -9.79 -20.41
N GLN A 124 14.32 -8.85 -19.65
CA GLN A 124 15.18 -7.92 -18.90
C GLN A 124 15.72 -8.58 -17.63
N ASP A 125 16.80 -8.05 -17.10
CA ASP A 125 17.31 -8.46 -15.80
C ASP A 125 16.37 -7.95 -14.68
N VAL A 126 15.88 -8.88 -13.87
CA VAL A 126 14.96 -8.60 -12.76
C VAL A 126 15.51 -9.09 -11.41
N ARG A 127 16.72 -9.62 -11.37
CA ARG A 127 17.31 -10.26 -10.20
C ARG A 127 17.28 -9.35 -8.98
N GLN A 128 17.77 -8.13 -9.12
CA GLN A 128 17.81 -7.18 -8.02
C GLN A 128 16.39 -6.78 -7.56
N ALA A 129 15.47 -6.54 -8.49
CA ALA A 129 14.08 -6.22 -8.18
C ALA A 129 13.38 -7.36 -7.41
N CYS A 130 13.60 -8.60 -7.87
CA CYS A 130 13.05 -9.78 -7.19
C CYS A 130 13.70 -10.03 -5.83
N LEU A 131 15.02 -9.83 -5.70
CA LEU A 131 15.73 -9.94 -4.43
C LEU A 131 15.17 -8.97 -3.38
N GLU A 132 14.89 -7.74 -3.78
CA GLU A 132 14.31 -6.70 -2.92
C GLU A 132 12.86 -7.00 -2.49
N ALA A 133 12.08 -7.62 -3.38
CA ALA A 133 10.67 -7.91 -3.11
C ALA A 133 10.44 -9.28 -2.45
N TYR A 134 11.16 -10.30 -2.89
CA TYR A 134 10.91 -11.69 -2.51
C TYR A 134 11.96 -12.27 -1.55
N GLY A 135 13.05 -11.54 -1.29
CA GLY A 135 14.16 -12.00 -0.46
C GLY A 135 15.14 -12.91 -1.20
N PRO A 136 15.95 -13.69 -0.47
CA PRO A 136 17.03 -14.48 -1.05
C PRO A 136 16.57 -15.46 -2.13
N VAL A 137 17.45 -15.71 -3.11
CA VAL A 137 17.34 -16.72 -4.18
C VAL A 137 17.31 -18.14 -3.59
N GLY A 138 16.87 -19.15 -4.33
CA GLY A 138 16.95 -20.52 -3.86
C GLY A 138 16.17 -21.59 -4.62
N GLU A 139 15.12 -21.27 -5.33
CA GLU A 139 14.31 -22.25 -6.05
C GLU A 139 13.58 -21.65 -7.25
N ASP A 140 13.34 -22.51 -8.24
CA ASP A 140 12.51 -22.14 -9.39
C ASP A 140 11.11 -21.72 -8.93
N SER A 141 10.60 -20.69 -9.53
CA SER A 141 9.30 -20.15 -9.15
C SER A 141 8.49 -19.68 -10.35
N VAL A 142 7.20 -19.53 -10.14
CA VAL A 142 6.25 -18.95 -11.08
C VAL A 142 5.55 -17.78 -10.41
N VAL A 143 5.40 -16.71 -11.14
CA VAL A 143 4.76 -15.48 -10.69
C VAL A 143 3.82 -14.92 -11.75
N SER A 144 2.80 -14.20 -11.36
CA SER A 144 1.99 -13.42 -12.29
C SER A 144 2.85 -12.34 -12.97
N LEU A 145 2.78 -12.22 -14.30
CA LEU A 145 3.47 -11.15 -15.04
C LEU A 145 3.06 -9.76 -14.51
N ARG A 146 1.80 -9.58 -14.13
CA ARG A 146 1.31 -8.33 -13.55
C ARG A 146 2.04 -7.99 -12.24
N GLU A 147 2.22 -8.98 -11.35
CA GLU A 147 2.95 -8.78 -10.10
C GLU A 147 4.43 -8.50 -10.35
N LEU A 148 5.07 -9.26 -11.23
CA LEU A 148 6.48 -9.06 -11.58
C LEU A 148 6.73 -7.65 -12.15
N LEU A 149 5.82 -7.14 -12.99
CA LEU A 149 5.91 -5.76 -13.49
C LEU A 149 5.75 -4.72 -12.37
N ALA A 150 4.94 -4.99 -11.36
CA ALA A 150 4.83 -4.12 -10.18
C ALA A 150 6.11 -4.14 -9.34
N VAL A 151 6.75 -5.31 -9.17
CA VAL A 151 8.05 -5.46 -8.50
C VAL A 151 9.14 -4.68 -9.25
N ILE A 152 9.21 -4.82 -10.58
CA ILE A 152 10.16 -4.06 -11.42
C ILE A 152 9.93 -2.56 -11.29
N SER A 153 8.68 -2.13 -11.34
CA SER A 153 8.33 -0.71 -11.19
C SER A 153 8.74 -0.16 -9.82
N ALA A 154 8.49 -0.92 -8.75
CA ALA A 154 8.88 -0.51 -7.39
C ALA A 154 10.40 -0.38 -7.26
N HIS A 155 11.18 -1.30 -7.84
CA HIS A 155 12.64 -1.23 -7.90
C HIS A 155 13.11 0.07 -8.60
N GLU A 156 12.54 0.41 -9.76
CA GLU A 156 12.90 1.64 -10.46
C GLU A 156 12.54 2.90 -9.67
N TRP A 157 11.40 2.92 -8.97
CA TRP A 157 11.04 3.99 -8.05
C TRP A 157 12.02 4.08 -6.86
N ARG A 158 12.40 2.95 -6.28
CA ARG A 158 13.40 2.89 -5.19
C ARG A 158 14.74 3.42 -5.65
N LYS A 159 15.25 3.01 -6.82
CA LYS A 159 16.51 3.54 -7.38
C LYS A 159 16.48 5.06 -7.55
N LYS A 160 15.39 5.57 -8.11
CA LYS A 160 15.22 7.00 -8.38
C LYS A 160 14.98 7.81 -7.12
N GLY A 161 14.27 7.24 -6.15
CA GLY A 161 13.75 7.94 -4.96
C GLY A 161 12.72 9.01 -5.31
N ILE A 162 11.97 9.44 -4.31
CA ILE A 162 10.92 10.46 -4.42
C ILE A 162 11.40 11.71 -3.71
N PRO A 163 11.47 12.87 -4.38
CA PRO A 163 11.86 14.10 -3.71
C PRO A 163 10.76 14.53 -2.73
N VAL A 164 11.15 14.85 -1.50
CA VAL A 164 10.26 15.36 -0.46
C VAL A 164 10.88 16.63 0.13
N PRO A 165 10.33 17.81 -0.23
CA PRO A 165 10.88 19.09 0.21
C PRO A 165 10.98 19.24 1.74
N ALA A 166 10.01 18.69 2.48
CA ALA A 166 9.97 18.79 3.94
C ALA A 166 11.16 18.14 4.66
N VAL A 167 11.88 17.23 4.00
CA VAL A 167 13.11 16.61 4.53
C VAL A 167 14.36 17.06 3.77
N GLU A 168 14.22 17.98 2.80
CA GLU A 168 15.31 18.45 1.93
C GLU A 168 16.08 17.31 1.25
N GLY A 169 15.37 16.24 0.90
CA GLY A 169 15.96 15.00 0.41
C GLY A 169 15.02 14.15 -0.40
N ARG A 170 15.37 12.87 -0.50
CA ARG A 170 14.58 11.86 -1.21
C ARG A 170 14.27 10.68 -0.31
N ILE A 171 13.07 10.12 -0.49
CA ILE A 171 12.63 8.87 0.13
C ILE A 171 12.70 7.75 -0.91
N TYR A 172 13.21 6.62 -0.52
CA TYR A 172 13.43 5.43 -1.35
C TYR A 172 12.47 4.32 -0.89
N PRO A 173 11.24 4.27 -1.44
CA PRO A 173 10.22 3.34 -0.96
C PRO A 173 10.56 1.91 -1.36
N HIS A 174 10.44 0.96 -0.42
CA HIS A 174 10.53 -0.47 -0.72
C HIS A 174 9.24 -0.99 -1.35
N TYR A 175 9.32 -2.13 -2.05
CA TYR A 175 8.14 -2.82 -2.56
C TYR A 175 7.15 -3.12 -1.41
N GLY A 176 5.88 -2.80 -1.61
CA GLY A 176 4.84 -2.99 -0.60
C GLY A 176 4.76 -1.92 0.49
N VAL A 177 5.75 -1.02 0.58
CA VAL A 177 5.73 0.10 1.53
C VAL A 177 5.13 1.35 0.87
N PHE A 178 4.29 2.06 1.62
CA PHE A 178 3.63 3.27 1.10
C PHE A 178 4.63 4.34 0.69
N SER A 179 4.39 4.88 -0.48
CA SER A 179 5.24 5.91 -1.06
C SER A 179 4.62 7.30 -0.84
N PRO A 180 5.34 8.29 -0.31
CA PRO A 180 4.82 9.63 -0.03
C PRO A 180 4.65 10.49 -1.30
N VAL A 181 4.09 9.92 -2.37
CA VAL A 181 3.80 10.64 -3.62
C VAL A 181 2.76 11.74 -3.41
N ARG A 182 1.85 11.53 -2.46
CA ARG A 182 0.91 12.57 -1.99
C ARG A 182 1.56 13.28 -0.81
N GLY A 183 2.12 14.45 -1.05
CA GLY A 183 2.89 15.21 -0.05
C GLY A 183 2.03 16.05 0.91
N GLU A 184 0.72 16.22 0.67
CA GLU A 184 -0.12 17.12 1.44
C GLU A 184 -0.18 16.76 2.94
N TYR A 185 -0.20 15.49 3.30
CA TYR A 185 -0.18 15.07 4.71
C TYR A 185 1.18 15.30 5.37
N VAL A 186 2.26 15.20 4.60
CA VAL A 186 3.62 15.51 5.05
C VAL A 186 3.73 17.01 5.36
N ASP A 187 3.16 17.86 4.49
CA ASP A 187 3.12 19.31 4.69
C ASP A 187 2.33 19.71 5.95
N LEU A 188 1.26 18.98 6.29
CA LEU A 188 0.53 19.21 7.54
C LEU A 188 1.43 19.02 8.75
N VAL A 189 2.17 17.90 8.82
CA VAL A 189 3.12 17.61 9.90
C VAL A 189 4.29 18.59 9.89
N ALA A 190 4.79 18.96 8.70
CA ALA A 190 5.89 19.92 8.58
C ALA A 190 5.55 21.32 9.12
N LYS A 191 4.27 21.74 9.06
CA LYS A 191 3.82 23.10 9.37
C LYS A 191 3.04 23.23 10.68
N ALA A 192 2.50 22.11 11.23
CA ALA A 192 1.74 22.14 12.48
C ALA A 192 2.61 22.70 13.63
N PRO A 193 2.08 23.52 14.54
CA PRO A 193 2.85 24.01 15.68
C PRO A 193 3.26 22.86 16.61
N LEU A 194 4.57 22.70 16.85
CA LEU A 194 5.07 21.71 17.81
C LEU A 194 4.62 22.07 19.23
N PRO A 195 4.29 21.08 20.08
CA PRO A 195 4.15 21.29 21.52
C PRO A 195 5.43 21.90 22.12
N ALA A 196 5.27 22.70 23.18
CA ALA A 196 6.44 23.23 23.89
C ALA A 196 7.29 22.08 24.47
N ASP A 197 8.60 22.28 24.55
CA ASP A 197 9.58 21.35 25.13
C ASP A 197 9.48 19.90 24.58
N CYS A 198 9.16 19.77 23.30
CA CYS A 198 8.96 18.46 22.64
C CYS A 198 10.28 17.90 22.11
N ASP A 199 11.05 17.25 22.97
CA ASP A 199 12.32 16.61 22.60
C ASP A 199 12.17 15.16 22.15
N LEU A 200 11.02 14.51 22.43
CA LEU A 200 10.70 13.12 22.10
C LEU A 200 9.38 13.05 21.35
N ALA A 201 9.34 12.27 20.27
CA ALA A 201 8.09 11.94 19.57
C ALA A 201 8.03 10.43 19.28
N PHE A 202 6.80 9.91 19.18
CA PHE A 202 6.51 8.57 18.64
C PHE A 202 5.86 8.71 17.26
N ASP A 203 6.34 7.95 16.29
CA ASP A 203 5.74 7.82 14.94
C ASP A 203 5.19 6.41 14.79
N ILE A 204 3.88 6.27 14.86
CA ILE A 204 3.18 4.99 14.91
C ILE A 204 2.74 4.55 13.51
N GLY A 205 3.23 3.40 13.05
CA GLY A 205 3.04 2.94 11.68
C GLY A 205 3.89 3.74 10.70
N THR A 206 5.19 3.80 10.96
CA THR A 206 6.12 4.73 10.29
C THR A 206 6.26 4.51 8.77
N GLY A 207 6.00 3.30 8.27
CA GLY A 207 6.05 2.98 6.84
C GLY A 207 7.41 3.25 6.20
N SER A 208 7.51 4.32 5.42
CA SER A 208 8.79 4.75 4.80
C SER A 208 9.66 5.63 5.70
N GLY A 209 9.21 5.95 6.91
CA GLY A 209 9.90 6.82 7.86
C GLY A 209 9.66 8.31 7.66
N ILE A 210 8.86 8.70 6.66
CA ILE A 210 8.77 10.11 6.24
C ILE A 210 8.37 11.06 7.37
N LEU A 211 7.40 10.69 8.21
CA LEU A 211 6.97 11.56 9.31
C LEU A 211 8.04 11.65 10.41
N SER A 212 8.70 10.54 10.73
CA SER A 212 9.85 10.52 11.63
C SER A 212 10.95 11.50 11.18
N PHE A 213 11.27 11.48 9.86
CA PHE A 213 12.33 12.37 9.34
C PHE A 213 11.90 13.84 9.31
N VAL A 214 10.63 14.12 9.04
CA VAL A 214 10.08 15.48 9.15
C VAL A 214 10.20 15.99 10.58
N LEU A 215 9.85 15.18 11.58
CA LEU A 215 9.94 15.56 12.99
C LEU A 215 11.41 15.79 13.42
N ALA A 216 12.34 14.91 13.02
CA ALA A 216 13.76 15.07 13.26
C ALA A 216 14.31 16.37 12.62
N LYS A 217 13.93 16.67 11.38
CA LYS A 217 14.31 17.92 10.69
C LYS A 217 13.72 19.18 11.36
N ARG A 218 12.60 19.04 12.05
CA ARG A 218 12.00 20.13 12.84
C ARG A 218 12.62 20.33 14.20
N GLY A 219 13.66 19.57 14.56
CA GLY A 219 14.43 19.71 15.79
C GLY A 219 14.00 18.80 16.94
N ILE A 220 13.11 17.82 16.71
CA ILE A 220 12.85 16.77 17.70
C ILE A 220 14.13 15.94 17.86
N LYS A 221 14.67 15.89 19.08
CA LYS A 221 15.97 15.26 19.36
C LYS A 221 15.93 13.74 19.21
N ARG A 222 14.78 13.12 19.53
CA ARG A 222 14.57 11.68 19.45
C ARG A 222 13.17 11.35 18.93
N VAL A 223 13.10 10.57 17.86
CA VAL A 223 11.85 10.02 17.34
C VAL A 223 11.90 8.51 17.44
N VAL A 224 10.93 7.89 18.08
CA VAL A 224 10.77 6.43 18.10
C VAL A 224 9.74 6.06 17.06
N ALA A 225 10.23 5.45 15.97
CA ALA A 225 9.46 5.02 14.82
C ALA A 225 9.07 3.55 14.98
N THR A 226 7.77 3.24 14.95
CA THR A 226 7.30 1.86 15.08
C THR A 226 6.56 1.38 13.84
N ASP A 227 6.70 0.10 13.54
CA ASP A 227 5.89 -0.61 12.56
C ASP A 227 5.85 -2.11 12.89
N GLN A 228 4.79 -2.80 12.50
CA GLN A 228 4.70 -4.26 12.62
C GLN A 228 5.34 -4.97 11.41
N ASP A 229 5.41 -4.31 10.24
CA ASP A 229 5.96 -4.87 9.01
C ASP A 229 7.48 -4.68 8.93
N GLN A 230 8.21 -5.78 8.83
CA GLN A 230 9.67 -5.76 8.70
C GLN A 230 10.15 -5.01 7.45
N ARG A 231 9.37 -4.99 6.36
CA ARG A 231 9.69 -4.22 5.15
C ARG A 231 9.64 -2.71 5.40
N ALA A 232 8.66 -2.26 6.16
CA ALA A 232 8.56 -0.87 6.58
C ALA A 232 9.76 -0.45 7.43
N LEU A 233 10.14 -1.28 8.42
CA LEU A 233 11.30 -1.03 9.27
C LEU A 233 12.60 -0.97 8.47
N ASN A 234 12.81 -1.92 7.55
CA ASN A 234 13.98 -1.92 6.65
C ASN A 234 14.00 -0.69 5.74
N CYS A 235 12.83 -0.28 5.23
CA CYS A 235 12.68 0.93 4.42
C CYS A 235 13.03 2.19 5.21
N THR A 236 12.50 2.32 6.42
CA THR A 236 12.80 3.42 7.34
C THR A 236 14.29 3.47 7.67
N THR A 237 14.91 2.31 7.95
CA THR A 237 16.35 2.22 8.25
C THR A 237 17.20 2.71 7.08
N GLU A 238 16.92 2.26 5.86
CA GLU A 238 17.64 2.71 4.65
C GLU A 238 17.48 4.22 4.43
N ASN A 239 16.26 4.72 4.57
CA ASN A 239 15.97 6.14 4.40
C ASN A 239 16.62 7.01 5.49
N ALA A 240 16.66 6.55 6.75
CA ALA A 240 17.36 7.22 7.85
C ALA A 240 18.85 7.38 7.56
N GLN A 241 19.48 6.32 7.04
CA GLN A 241 20.90 6.35 6.63
C GLN A 241 21.13 7.36 5.50
N LYS A 242 20.32 7.33 4.46
CA LYS A 242 20.46 8.22 3.29
C LYS A 242 20.18 9.69 3.61
N LEU A 243 19.33 9.96 4.59
CA LEU A 243 19.02 11.33 5.05
C LEU A 243 19.90 11.81 6.20
N GLY A 244 20.80 10.97 6.74
CA GLY A 244 21.65 11.29 7.88
C GLY A 244 20.87 11.48 9.19
N CYS A 245 19.72 10.80 9.35
CA CYS A 245 18.83 10.92 10.52
C CYS A 245 18.98 9.75 11.52
N THR A 246 19.97 8.89 11.37
CA THR A 246 20.14 7.66 12.19
C THR A 246 20.33 7.92 13.68
N VAL A 247 20.85 9.08 14.08
CA VAL A 247 21.04 9.44 15.49
C VAL A 247 19.74 9.91 16.13
N ALA A 248 18.84 10.51 15.34
CA ALA A 248 17.59 11.08 15.83
C ALA A 248 16.40 10.11 15.77
N VAL A 249 16.49 9.00 15.02
CA VAL A 249 15.36 8.08 14.78
C VAL A 249 15.71 6.67 15.25
N ASP A 250 15.05 6.23 16.32
CA ASP A 250 15.06 4.84 16.80
C ASP A 250 13.97 4.05 16.10
N ILE A 251 14.31 2.94 15.47
CA ILE A 251 13.37 2.12 14.68
C ILE A 251 13.09 0.82 15.43
N ILE A 252 11.82 0.59 15.81
CA ILE A 252 11.41 -0.50 16.68
C ILE A 252 10.26 -1.28 16.05
N LYS A 253 10.36 -2.61 16.05
CA LYS A 253 9.24 -3.48 15.68
C LYS A 253 8.23 -3.53 16.81
N ALA A 254 7.04 -3.01 16.59
CA ALA A 254 5.94 -3.06 17.57
C ALA A 254 4.58 -3.11 16.84
N ASP A 255 3.59 -3.70 17.50
CA ASP A 255 2.19 -3.56 17.13
C ASP A 255 1.66 -2.28 17.80
N LEU A 256 1.68 -1.19 17.04
CA LEU A 256 1.38 0.19 17.42
C LEU A 256 2.49 0.82 18.29
N PHE A 257 2.36 0.84 19.61
CA PHE A 257 3.14 1.72 20.48
C PHE A 257 4.45 1.11 20.97
N PRO A 258 5.51 1.94 21.10
CA PRO A 258 6.69 1.58 21.87
C PRO A 258 6.41 1.69 23.38
N ALA A 259 7.34 1.23 24.21
CA ALA A 259 7.25 1.44 25.66
C ALA A 259 7.40 2.92 26.04
N GLY A 260 6.71 3.33 27.11
CA GLY A 260 6.80 4.68 27.68
C GLY A 260 5.76 5.66 27.14
N ARG A 261 6.02 6.93 27.33
CA ARG A 261 5.16 8.08 26.95
C ARG A 261 5.99 9.12 26.22
N ALA A 262 5.37 9.84 25.28
CA ALA A 262 6.00 10.94 24.56
C ALA A 262 5.15 12.22 24.63
N PRO A 263 5.76 13.41 24.62
CA PRO A 263 5.05 14.68 24.48
C PRO A 263 4.31 14.81 23.16
N LEU A 264 4.77 14.13 22.09
CA LEU A 264 4.14 14.10 20.80
C LEU A 264 4.01 12.65 20.30
N VAL A 265 2.81 12.26 19.88
CA VAL A 265 2.57 10.96 19.23
C VAL A 265 1.92 11.22 17.88
N VAL A 266 2.53 10.77 16.79
CA VAL A 266 2.02 10.97 15.42
C VAL A 266 1.61 9.64 14.83
N CYS A 267 0.47 9.61 14.14
CA CYS A 267 0.00 8.44 13.41
C CYS A 267 -0.70 8.86 12.11
N ASN A 268 -0.33 8.21 11.02
CA ASN A 268 -1.04 8.27 9.75
C ASN A 268 -1.57 6.87 9.40
N PRO A 269 -2.67 6.42 10.04
CA PRO A 269 -3.20 5.08 9.78
C PRO A 269 -3.82 5.00 8.39
N PRO A 270 -4.12 3.81 7.86
CA PRO A 270 -4.91 3.67 6.64
C PRO A 270 -6.30 4.30 6.84
N TRP A 271 -6.80 5.01 5.82
CA TRP A 271 -7.96 5.90 6.00
C TRP A 271 -9.31 5.26 5.74
N VAL A 272 -9.37 4.17 4.97
CA VAL A 272 -10.61 3.59 4.48
C VAL A 272 -10.84 2.19 5.07
N PRO A 273 -11.98 1.94 5.76
CA PRO A 273 -12.29 0.64 6.35
C PRO A 273 -12.73 -0.36 5.28
N ALA A 274 -11.76 -0.99 4.60
CA ALA A 274 -11.99 -2.00 3.56
C ALA A 274 -10.89 -3.05 3.57
N GLN A 275 -11.15 -4.21 2.95
CA GLN A 275 -10.16 -5.29 2.84
C GLN A 275 -9.10 -4.97 1.78
N PRO A 276 -7.80 -5.00 2.09
CA PRO A 276 -6.76 -4.86 1.10
C PRO A 276 -6.67 -6.08 0.18
N SER A 277 -6.31 -5.87 -1.09
CA SER A 277 -6.12 -6.93 -2.09
C SER A 277 -4.68 -7.03 -2.62
N SER A 278 -3.78 -6.21 -2.08
CA SER A 278 -2.35 -6.23 -2.42
C SER A 278 -1.53 -5.64 -1.27
N PRO A 279 -0.21 -5.90 -1.19
CA PRO A 279 0.64 -5.38 -0.11
C PRO A 279 0.58 -3.86 0.04
N ILE A 280 0.60 -3.11 -1.04
CA ILE A 280 0.54 -1.64 -1.00
C ILE A 280 -0.80 -1.12 -0.49
N GLU A 281 -1.88 -1.89 -0.62
CA GLU A 281 -3.21 -1.50 -0.18
C GLU A 281 -3.39 -1.55 1.33
N TYR A 282 -2.52 -2.28 2.08
CA TYR A 282 -2.53 -2.24 3.55
C TYR A 282 -2.24 -0.84 4.12
N ALA A 283 -1.58 0.00 3.35
CA ALA A 283 -1.35 1.39 3.73
C ALA A 283 -2.54 2.33 3.43
N VAL A 284 -3.59 1.83 2.75
CA VAL A 284 -4.78 2.60 2.36
C VAL A 284 -6.03 2.07 3.05
N TYR A 285 -6.12 0.74 3.20
CA TYR A 285 -7.29 0.06 3.73
C TYR A 285 -7.01 -0.56 5.09
N ASP A 286 -7.88 -0.26 6.04
CA ASP A 286 -7.85 -0.75 7.43
C ASP A 286 -9.17 -1.48 7.73
N PRO A 287 -9.21 -2.81 7.58
CA PRO A 287 -10.42 -3.56 7.87
C PRO A 287 -10.99 -3.23 9.25
N ASP A 288 -12.28 -2.91 9.29
CA ASP A 288 -12.99 -2.53 10.53
C ASP A 288 -12.35 -1.37 11.30
N SER A 289 -11.53 -0.53 10.64
CA SER A 289 -10.73 0.53 11.26
C SER A 289 -9.88 0.03 12.44
N ARG A 290 -9.30 -1.18 12.31
CA ARG A 290 -8.59 -1.86 13.40
C ARG A 290 -7.39 -1.06 13.91
N MET A 291 -6.54 -0.58 13.00
CA MET A 291 -5.36 0.21 13.36
C MET A 291 -5.76 1.53 13.99
N LEU A 292 -6.71 2.25 13.39
CA LEU A 292 -7.22 3.51 13.91
C LEU A 292 -7.82 3.35 15.31
N ARG A 293 -8.67 2.36 15.52
CA ARG A 293 -9.28 2.08 16.83
C ARG A 293 -8.25 1.66 17.87
N GLY A 294 -7.29 0.78 17.49
CA GLY A 294 -6.19 0.37 18.35
C GLY A 294 -5.32 1.57 18.77
N PHE A 295 -5.01 2.46 17.82
CA PHE A 295 -4.29 3.69 18.10
C PHE A 295 -5.05 4.56 19.12
N LEU A 296 -6.32 4.89 18.87
CA LEU A 296 -7.10 5.75 19.74
C LEU A 296 -7.32 5.16 21.14
N SER A 297 -7.55 3.85 21.25
CA SER A 297 -7.74 3.18 22.54
C SER A 297 -6.47 3.07 23.38
N GLY A 298 -5.30 2.93 22.75
CA GLY A 298 -4.01 2.82 23.44
C GLY A 298 -3.34 4.17 23.73
N LEU A 299 -3.73 5.24 23.04
CA LEU A 299 -3.02 6.52 23.03
C LEU A 299 -2.86 7.16 24.41
N ALA A 300 -3.88 7.11 25.27
CA ALA A 300 -3.84 7.72 26.60
C ALA A 300 -2.75 7.12 27.50
N ALA A 301 -2.38 5.86 27.30
CA ALA A 301 -1.29 5.20 28.04
C ALA A 301 0.11 5.64 27.58
N HIS A 302 0.23 6.17 26.34
CA HIS A 302 1.50 6.51 25.69
C HIS A 302 1.69 8.01 25.46
N LEU A 303 0.71 8.83 25.78
CA LEU A 303 0.80 10.29 25.73
C LEU A 303 1.24 10.84 27.09
N ALA A 304 2.28 11.69 27.10
CA ALA A 304 2.73 12.35 28.30
C ALA A 304 1.66 13.35 28.81
N PRO A 305 1.59 13.66 30.11
CA PRO A 305 0.74 14.73 30.61
C PRO A 305 1.01 16.04 29.88
N GLY A 306 -0.05 16.70 29.40
CA GLY A 306 0.07 17.92 28.58
C GLY A 306 0.60 17.70 27.15
N GLY A 307 0.87 16.46 26.76
CA GLY A 307 1.29 16.12 25.40
C GLY A 307 0.16 16.16 24.39
N GLU A 308 0.52 16.13 23.11
CA GLU A 308 -0.40 16.10 21.98
C GLU A 308 -0.20 14.86 21.11
N ALA A 309 -1.31 14.36 20.57
CA ALA A 309 -1.23 13.39 19.47
C ALA A 309 -1.72 14.03 18.17
N TRP A 310 -1.04 13.73 17.08
CA TRP A 310 -1.38 14.16 15.74
C TRP A 310 -1.87 12.96 14.92
N LEU A 311 -3.16 12.89 14.73
CA LEU A 311 -3.80 11.87 13.90
C LEU A 311 -4.06 12.46 12.52
N ILE A 312 -3.45 11.86 11.50
CA ILE A 312 -3.66 12.26 10.11
C ILE A 312 -4.76 11.39 9.50
N MET A 313 -5.84 11.99 9.05
CA MET A 313 -6.99 11.29 8.48
C MET A 313 -7.56 12.03 7.29
N SER A 314 -8.02 11.26 6.28
CA SER A 314 -8.93 11.75 5.24
C SER A 314 -10.38 11.48 5.63
N ASP A 315 -11.27 12.39 5.28
CA ASP A 315 -12.72 12.21 5.41
C ASP A 315 -13.34 11.44 4.22
N LEU A 316 -12.52 10.85 3.35
CA LEU A 316 -13.00 10.05 2.22
C LEU A 316 -13.94 8.92 2.65
N ALA A 317 -13.64 8.24 3.78
CA ALA A 317 -14.50 7.18 4.31
C ALA A 317 -15.88 7.71 4.73
N GLU A 318 -15.96 8.94 5.20
CA GLU A 318 -17.21 9.61 5.56
C GLU A 318 -18.03 9.92 4.29
N HIS A 319 -17.39 10.52 3.28
CA HIS A 319 -18.03 10.79 1.99
C HIS A 319 -18.52 9.53 1.28
N LEU A 320 -17.81 8.40 1.47
CA LEU A 320 -18.22 7.10 0.95
C LEU A 320 -19.33 6.44 1.78
N GLY A 321 -19.63 6.95 2.98
CA GLY A 321 -20.60 6.32 3.90
C GLY A 321 -20.09 5.02 4.54
N LEU A 322 -18.76 4.86 4.66
CA LEU A 322 -18.11 3.67 5.24
C LEU A 322 -17.77 3.85 6.73
N ARG A 323 -17.69 5.07 7.20
CA ARG A 323 -17.51 5.48 8.60
C ARG A 323 -18.08 6.88 8.73
N SER A 324 -18.80 7.15 9.82
CA SER A 324 -19.30 8.49 10.09
C SER A 324 -18.28 9.33 10.89
N ARG A 325 -18.45 10.65 10.88
CA ARG A 325 -17.71 11.58 11.74
C ARG A 325 -17.98 11.29 13.22
N ASP A 326 -19.22 10.98 13.56
CA ASP A 326 -19.64 10.71 14.94
C ASP A 326 -19.01 9.43 15.49
N GLU A 327 -18.82 8.40 14.65
CA GLU A 327 -18.05 7.21 15.05
C GLU A 327 -16.60 7.54 15.37
N LEU A 328 -15.93 8.35 14.55
CA LEU A 328 -14.56 8.79 14.81
C LEU A 328 -14.47 9.57 16.13
N LEU A 329 -15.37 10.54 16.34
CA LEU A 329 -15.42 11.33 17.57
C LEU A 329 -15.76 10.48 18.78
N GLY A 330 -16.64 9.50 18.63
CA GLY A 330 -16.98 8.52 19.68
C GLY A 330 -15.77 7.69 20.10
N TRP A 331 -14.94 7.22 19.14
CA TRP A 331 -13.71 6.48 19.47
C TRP A 331 -12.64 7.35 20.13
N ILE A 332 -12.52 8.63 19.74
CA ILE A 332 -11.64 9.60 20.39
C ILE A 332 -12.07 9.76 21.86
N ALA A 333 -13.35 10.03 22.11
CA ALA A 333 -13.88 10.21 23.46
C ALA A 333 -13.74 8.94 24.32
N ALA A 334 -14.05 7.76 23.76
CA ALA A 334 -13.90 6.48 24.43
C ALA A 334 -12.45 6.16 24.82
N GLY A 335 -11.46 6.68 24.07
CA GLY A 335 -10.03 6.60 24.38
C GLY A 335 -9.58 7.56 25.50
N GLY A 336 -10.46 8.31 26.13
CA GLY A 336 -10.11 9.34 27.14
C GLY A 336 -9.43 10.57 26.53
N LEU A 337 -9.75 10.86 25.27
CA LEU A 337 -9.12 11.91 24.46
C LEU A 337 -10.14 13.01 24.13
N GLN A 338 -9.61 14.22 23.90
CA GLN A 338 -10.36 15.35 23.37
C GLN A 338 -9.68 15.95 22.15
N VAL A 339 -10.46 16.56 21.27
CA VAL A 339 -9.95 17.30 20.12
C VAL A 339 -9.52 18.70 20.56
N LEU A 340 -8.22 18.97 20.44
CA LEU A 340 -7.63 20.30 20.73
C LEU A 340 -7.73 21.24 19.52
N GLY A 341 -7.79 20.69 18.33
CA GLY A 341 -7.89 21.44 17.09
C GLY A 341 -7.70 20.57 15.86
N ARG A 342 -7.87 21.16 14.67
CA ARG A 342 -7.72 20.48 13.39
C ARG A 342 -7.10 21.42 12.36
N ILE A 343 -6.20 20.89 11.53
CA ILE A 343 -5.60 21.59 10.41
C ILE A 343 -5.93 20.82 9.14
N ASP A 344 -6.55 21.47 8.18
CA ASP A 344 -7.10 20.86 6.98
C ASP A 344 -6.29 21.21 5.73
N THR A 345 -6.25 20.28 4.78
CA THR A 345 -5.74 20.49 3.43
C THR A 345 -6.56 19.69 2.42
N ARG A 346 -6.61 20.15 1.17
CA ARG A 346 -7.27 19.40 0.10
C ARG A 346 -6.26 18.61 -0.72
N PRO A 347 -6.59 17.39 -1.15
CA PRO A 347 -5.75 16.62 -2.06
C PRO A 347 -5.50 17.38 -3.36
N LYS A 348 -4.23 17.42 -3.80
CA LYS A 348 -3.80 18.04 -5.07
C LYS A 348 -3.65 17.01 -6.19
N HIS A 349 -4.02 15.76 -5.95
CA HIS A 349 -3.79 14.66 -6.88
C HIS A 349 -4.76 14.71 -8.08
N PRO A 350 -4.30 14.43 -9.33
CA PRO A 350 -5.14 14.45 -10.53
C PRO A 350 -6.40 13.59 -10.47
N LYS A 351 -6.37 12.47 -9.74
CA LYS A 351 -7.57 11.61 -9.55
C LYS A 351 -8.72 12.30 -8.81
N ALA A 352 -8.45 13.31 -8.00
CA ALA A 352 -9.52 14.09 -7.36
C ALA A 352 -10.37 14.85 -8.39
N ASN A 353 -9.81 15.14 -9.58
CA ASN A 353 -10.46 15.85 -10.66
C ASN A 353 -10.95 14.93 -11.80
N ASP A 354 -10.77 13.63 -11.69
CA ASP A 354 -11.18 12.67 -12.73
C ASP A 354 -12.69 12.42 -12.69
N ARG A 355 -13.44 13.11 -13.53
CA ARG A 355 -14.90 12.98 -13.65
C ARG A 355 -15.36 11.60 -14.18
N SER A 356 -14.46 10.81 -14.75
CA SER A 356 -14.79 9.46 -15.22
C SER A 356 -14.74 8.41 -14.08
N ASP A 357 -14.17 8.78 -12.91
CA ASP A 357 -14.14 7.91 -11.72
C ASP A 357 -15.55 7.79 -11.12
N PRO A 358 -16.09 6.57 -10.95
CA PRO A 358 -17.39 6.36 -10.30
C PRO A 358 -17.50 6.97 -8.89
N LEU A 359 -16.35 7.19 -8.22
CA LEU A 359 -16.24 7.76 -6.89
C LEU A 359 -15.82 9.24 -6.91
N HIS A 360 -15.86 9.89 -8.09
CA HIS A 360 -15.40 11.28 -8.25
C HIS A 360 -16.00 12.23 -7.22
N THR A 361 -17.31 12.15 -6.97
CA THR A 361 -18.00 13.05 -6.02
C THR A 361 -17.37 12.99 -4.63
N ALA A 362 -17.10 11.78 -4.11
CA ALA A 362 -16.46 11.59 -2.82
C ALA A 362 -14.99 12.07 -2.83
N ARG A 363 -14.24 11.74 -3.89
CA ARG A 363 -12.82 12.14 -4.01
C ARG A 363 -12.62 13.65 -4.20
N ALA A 364 -13.53 14.31 -4.91
CA ALA A 364 -13.49 15.77 -5.12
C ALA A 364 -13.84 16.56 -3.84
N ALA A 365 -14.64 15.95 -2.96
CA ALA A 365 -15.01 16.53 -1.67
C ALA A 365 -13.96 16.26 -0.58
N GLU A 366 -13.04 15.30 -0.79
CA GLU A 366 -12.06 14.82 0.19
C GLU A 366 -11.25 15.96 0.82
N VAL A 367 -11.14 15.93 2.14
CA VAL A 367 -10.27 16.77 2.96
C VAL A 367 -9.35 15.88 3.78
N THR A 368 -8.05 16.13 3.72
CA THR A 368 -7.07 15.51 4.61
C THR A 368 -6.82 16.43 5.80
N SER A 369 -6.94 15.90 7.00
CA SER A 369 -6.85 16.66 8.25
C SER A 369 -5.79 16.10 9.18
N LEU A 370 -5.06 16.99 9.84
CA LEU A 370 -4.28 16.67 11.02
C LEU A 370 -5.12 17.06 12.25
N TRP A 371 -5.57 16.04 12.97
CA TRP A 371 -6.31 16.20 14.22
C TRP A 371 -5.30 16.29 15.36
N ARG A 372 -5.37 17.35 16.13
CA ARG A 372 -4.62 17.51 17.37
C ARG A 372 -5.50 17.00 18.52
N LEU A 373 -5.01 15.96 19.19
CA LEU A 373 -5.72 15.30 20.30
C LEU A 373 -4.93 15.48 21.59
N GLY A 374 -5.60 15.59 22.71
CA GLY A 374 -5.01 15.63 24.05
C GLY A 374 -5.78 14.76 25.00
N LEU A 375 -5.21 14.50 26.19
CA LEU A 375 -5.92 13.82 27.25
C LEU A 375 -7.07 14.72 27.75
N VAL A 376 -8.20 14.12 28.10
CA VAL A 376 -9.26 14.84 28.81
C VAL A 376 -8.70 15.26 30.19
N SER A 377 -8.77 16.55 30.50
CA SER A 377 -8.40 17.04 31.82
C SER A 377 -9.35 16.43 32.88
N GLY A 378 -8.79 15.67 33.82
CA GLY A 378 -9.53 15.10 34.92
C GLY A 378 -9.96 16.17 35.92
#